data_167ffe711086b89f3767696ae5623c21
#
_entry.id   167ffe711086b89f3767696ae5623c21
#
_cell.length_a   1.000
_cell.length_b   1.000
_cell.length_c   1.000
_cell.angle_alpha   90.00
_cell.angle_beta   90.00
_cell.angle_gamma   90.00
#
_symmetry.space_group_name_H-M   'P 1'
#
loop_
_entity.id
_entity.type
_entity.pdbx_description
1 polymer ?
#
loop_
_entity_poly.entity_id
_entity_poly.type
_entity_poly.pdbx_seq_one_letter_code
_entity_poly.pdbx_strand_id
1 'polypeptide(L)'
;GLYTLDIPEITTDKQYQLIVDVDGVSYTAKEELVLSGTFDSAIQGDGQLFSGNETEVLITLTDLPGLGNFYLFDFSNDNLFVTRDRFYDGQPFTFSFFYDDLFPKNEEVTIRMVGIDEAFFTYMQILLSHSGQSGGGPFATATSTLLGNFVSSEQENVALGYFRVVEY
;
A
#
# COMPACT_ATOMS: atom_id res chain seq x y z
N GLY A 1 -11.10 -15.07 -5.38
CA GLY A 1 -10.71 -15.56 -6.71
C GLY A 1 -9.86 -14.54 -7.44
N LEU A 2 -9.06 -15.00 -8.39
CA LEU A 2 -8.34 -14.14 -9.33
C LEU A 2 -9.19 -14.00 -10.60
N TYR A 3 -9.41 -12.77 -11.03
CA TYR A 3 -10.12 -12.45 -12.26
C TYR A 3 -9.17 -11.69 -13.17
N THR A 4 -9.16 -12.03 -14.47
CA THR A 4 -8.32 -11.38 -15.48
C THR A 4 -9.23 -10.73 -16.51
N LEU A 5 -8.92 -9.50 -16.86
CA LEU A 5 -9.62 -8.72 -17.88
C LEU A 5 -8.56 -7.99 -18.72
N ASP A 6 -8.66 -8.14 -20.04
CA ASP A 6 -7.86 -7.33 -20.96
C ASP A 6 -8.51 -5.95 -21.06
N ILE A 7 -7.86 -4.97 -20.46
CA ILE A 7 -8.27 -3.57 -20.57
C ILE A 7 -7.26 -2.83 -21.43
N PRO A 8 -7.74 -1.87 -22.25
CA PRO A 8 -6.83 -0.92 -22.89
C PRO A 8 -6.09 -0.12 -21.83
N GLU A 9 -5.11 0.61 -22.22
CA GLU A 9 -4.25 1.45 -21.39
C GLU A 9 -5.02 2.14 -20.23
N ILE A 10 -4.51 1.98 -19.02
CA ILE A 10 -4.98 2.68 -17.83
C ILE A 10 -4.37 4.08 -17.83
N THR A 11 -5.18 5.11 -17.63
CA THR A 11 -4.76 6.51 -17.66
C THR A 11 -5.30 7.29 -16.46
N THR A 12 -4.61 8.35 -16.08
CA THR A 12 -4.95 9.19 -14.91
C THR A 12 -6.15 10.10 -15.14
N ASP A 13 -6.61 10.24 -16.38
CA ASP A 13 -7.76 11.08 -16.75
C ASP A 13 -9.09 10.33 -16.73
N LYS A 14 -9.08 9.09 -16.29
CA LYS A 14 -10.25 8.21 -16.25
C LYS A 14 -10.56 7.74 -14.85
N GLN A 15 -11.86 7.66 -14.57
CA GLN A 15 -12.39 6.97 -13.41
C GLN A 15 -12.78 5.54 -13.80
N TYR A 16 -12.27 4.59 -13.03
CA TYR A 16 -12.54 3.16 -13.19
C TYR A 16 -13.58 2.73 -12.16
N GLN A 17 -14.54 1.94 -12.59
CA GLN A 17 -15.62 1.46 -11.75
C GLN A 17 -15.60 -0.06 -11.71
N LEU A 18 -15.63 -0.62 -10.52
CA LEU A 18 -15.86 -2.04 -10.27
C LEU A 18 -17.27 -2.21 -9.71
N ILE A 19 -18.02 -3.16 -10.29
CA ILE A 19 -19.33 -3.59 -9.78
C ILE A 19 -19.23 -5.07 -9.48
N VAL A 20 -19.64 -5.46 -8.29
CA VAL A 20 -19.66 -6.84 -7.83
C VAL A 20 -21.07 -7.16 -7.34
N ASP A 21 -21.72 -8.14 -7.94
CA ASP A 21 -23.03 -8.61 -7.55
C ASP A 21 -22.93 -9.91 -6.77
N VAL A 22 -23.47 -9.92 -5.55
CA VAL A 22 -23.47 -11.07 -4.65
C VAL A 22 -24.86 -11.22 -4.05
N ASP A 23 -25.51 -12.34 -4.25
CA ASP A 23 -26.83 -12.71 -3.67
C ASP A 23 -27.91 -11.62 -3.89
N GLY A 24 -27.86 -10.94 -5.04
CA GLY A 24 -28.82 -9.91 -5.41
C GLY A 24 -28.48 -8.50 -4.90
N VAL A 25 -27.39 -8.35 -4.18
CA VAL A 25 -26.87 -7.06 -3.72
C VAL A 25 -25.71 -6.61 -4.62
N SER A 26 -25.76 -5.38 -5.11
CA SER A 26 -24.69 -4.78 -5.91
C SER A 26 -23.78 -3.92 -5.05
N TYR A 27 -22.49 -4.15 -5.17
CA TYR A 27 -21.43 -3.36 -4.55
C TYR A 27 -20.68 -2.61 -5.62
N THR A 28 -20.56 -1.31 -5.49
CA THR A 28 -19.91 -0.45 -6.49
C THR A 28 -18.79 0.33 -5.85
N ALA A 29 -17.61 0.30 -6.45
CA ALA A 29 -16.48 1.15 -6.09
C ALA A 29 -15.96 1.90 -7.31
N LYS A 30 -15.39 3.09 -7.10
CA LYS A 30 -14.83 3.93 -8.15
C LYS A 30 -13.47 4.42 -7.69
N GLU A 31 -12.50 4.36 -8.61
CA GLU A 31 -11.14 4.80 -8.36
C GLU A 31 -10.50 5.42 -9.59
N GLU A 32 -9.48 6.22 -9.38
CA GLU A 32 -8.61 6.78 -10.41
C GLU A 32 -7.20 6.22 -10.22
N LEU A 33 -6.42 6.19 -11.31
CA LEU A 33 -5.01 5.86 -11.20
C LEU A 33 -4.27 7.01 -10.53
N VAL A 34 -3.58 6.72 -9.43
CA VAL A 34 -2.67 7.67 -8.77
C VAL A 34 -1.25 7.36 -9.22
N LEU A 35 -0.57 8.37 -9.78
CA LEU A 35 0.82 8.23 -10.20
C LEU A 35 1.73 8.01 -9.00
N SER A 36 2.77 7.22 -9.20
CA SER A 36 3.85 7.00 -8.25
C SER A 36 5.02 7.92 -8.57
N GLY A 37 5.82 8.23 -7.54
CA GLY A 37 7.18 8.73 -7.73
C GLY A 37 8.09 7.69 -8.40
N THR A 38 9.34 8.03 -8.58
CA THR A 38 10.32 7.09 -9.15
C THR A 38 10.89 6.19 -8.05
N PHE A 39 10.82 4.88 -8.27
CA PHE A 39 11.54 3.91 -7.44
C PHE A 39 12.98 3.80 -7.97
N ASP A 40 13.94 4.46 -7.28
CA ASP A 40 15.31 4.60 -7.78
C ASP A 40 16.17 3.36 -7.51
N SER A 41 16.10 2.82 -6.30
CA SER A 41 16.89 1.64 -5.93
C SER A 41 16.40 0.92 -4.68
N ALA A 42 16.71 -0.37 -4.63
CA ALA A 42 16.70 -1.19 -3.43
C ALA A 42 18.07 -1.86 -3.27
N ILE A 43 18.74 -1.66 -2.14
CA ILE A 43 20.09 -2.16 -1.89
C ILE A 43 20.08 -2.84 -0.53
N GLN A 44 20.64 -4.07 -0.44
CA GLN A 44 20.82 -4.70 0.85
C GLN A 44 21.80 -3.88 1.69
N GLY A 45 21.39 -3.51 2.89
CA GLY A 45 22.19 -2.81 3.88
C GLY A 45 22.92 -3.78 4.82
N ASP A 46 23.66 -3.21 5.77
CA ASP A 46 24.37 -3.91 6.82
C ASP A 46 23.90 -3.48 8.22
N GLY A 47 22.83 -2.69 8.29
CA GLY A 47 22.20 -2.27 9.52
C GLY A 47 21.52 -3.44 10.24
N GLN A 48 21.48 -3.35 11.56
CA GLN A 48 20.83 -4.31 12.44
C GLN A 48 19.99 -3.59 13.47
N LEU A 49 18.87 -4.21 13.85
CA LEU A 49 18.05 -3.77 14.95
C LEU A 49 18.46 -4.48 16.25
N PHE A 50 17.51 -4.72 17.12
CA PHE A 50 17.77 -5.24 18.47
C PHE A 50 18.14 -6.73 18.50
N SER A 51 17.66 -7.55 17.59
CA SER A 51 17.89 -9.00 17.60
C SER A 51 19.21 -9.38 16.91
N GLY A 52 19.63 -8.57 15.93
CA GLY A 52 20.77 -8.87 15.06
C GLY A 52 20.50 -9.96 14.03
N ASN A 53 19.22 -10.33 13.85
CA ASN A 53 18.77 -11.34 12.88
C ASN A 53 17.95 -10.72 11.75
N GLU A 54 17.94 -9.40 11.64
CA GLU A 54 17.19 -8.67 10.63
C GLU A 54 17.99 -8.56 9.32
N THR A 55 17.27 -8.50 8.20
CA THR A 55 17.84 -8.11 6.90
C THR A 55 17.40 -6.69 6.58
N GLU A 56 18.34 -5.76 6.47
CA GLU A 56 18.09 -4.40 6.03
C GLU A 56 18.01 -4.31 4.51
N VAL A 57 17.06 -3.51 4.03
CA VAL A 57 17.02 -3.03 2.65
C VAL A 57 16.88 -1.51 2.66
N LEU A 58 17.85 -0.83 2.04
CA LEU A 58 17.83 0.60 1.80
C LEU A 58 17.02 0.89 0.54
N ILE A 59 15.93 1.62 0.71
CA ILE A 59 15.06 2.04 -0.39
C ILE A 59 15.33 3.51 -0.69
N THR A 60 15.55 3.82 -1.96
CA THR A 60 15.60 5.19 -2.45
C THR A 60 14.48 5.41 -3.45
N LEU A 61 13.73 6.48 -3.25
CA LEU A 61 12.70 6.96 -4.17
C LEU A 61 12.91 8.44 -4.46
N THR A 62 12.49 8.89 -5.62
CA THR A 62 12.32 10.32 -5.93
C THR A 62 10.83 10.63 -5.98
N ASP A 63 10.41 11.52 -5.10
CA ASP A 63 9.03 11.93 -4.96
C ASP A 63 8.53 12.77 -6.15
N LEU A 64 7.22 12.74 -6.41
CA LEU A 64 6.60 13.65 -7.38
C LEU A 64 6.52 15.06 -6.79
N PRO A 65 6.80 16.12 -7.58
CA PRO A 65 6.62 17.49 -7.11
C PRO A 65 5.15 17.80 -6.78
N GLY A 66 4.92 18.39 -5.63
CA GLY A 66 3.61 18.81 -5.14
C GLY A 66 3.20 18.03 -3.89
N LEU A 67 2.97 18.76 -2.81
CA LEU A 67 2.59 18.18 -1.51
C LEU A 67 1.35 17.29 -1.59
N GLY A 68 1.35 16.22 -0.81
CA GLY A 68 0.21 15.32 -0.65
C GLY A 68 0.33 14.05 -1.47
N ASN A 69 1.53 13.66 -1.84
CA ASN A 69 1.79 12.36 -2.42
C ASN A 69 1.83 11.29 -1.33
N PHE A 70 1.19 10.17 -1.59
CA PHE A 70 1.16 9.02 -0.70
C PHE A 70 1.65 7.79 -1.45
N TYR A 71 2.35 6.91 -0.76
CA TYR A 71 2.94 5.72 -1.34
C TYR A 71 2.64 4.49 -0.49
N LEU A 72 2.36 3.39 -1.18
CA LEU A 72 2.33 2.05 -0.61
C LEU A 72 3.54 1.28 -1.12
N PHE A 73 4.30 0.70 -0.22
CA PHE A 73 5.33 -0.29 -0.49
C PHE A 73 4.83 -1.68 -0.14
N ASP A 74 5.03 -2.61 -1.06
CA ASP A 74 4.87 -4.04 -0.86
C ASP A 74 6.27 -4.67 -0.85
N PHE A 75 6.73 -5.05 0.33
CA PHE A 75 8.02 -5.69 0.56
C PHE A 75 7.95 -7.22 0.45
N SER A 76 6.88 -7.76 -0.12
CA SER A 76 6.57 -9.20 -0.13
C SER A 76 6.37 -9.81 1.27
N ASN A 77 5.98 -11.10 1.32
CA ASN A 77 5.77 -11.84 2.57
C ASN A 77 4.84 -11.10 3.56
N ASP A 78 3.76 -10.51 3.04
CA ASP A 78 2.77 -9.73 3.80
C ASP A 78 3.33 -8.47 4.49
N ASN A 79 4.54 -8.02 4.13
CA ASN A 79 5.11 -6.79 4.65
C ASN A 79 4.68 -5.59 3.82
N LEU A 80 3.72 -4.84 4.34
CA LEU A 80 3.21 -3.62 3.71
C LEU A 80 3.60 -2.39 4.53
N PHE A 81 3.96 -1.32 3.83
CA PHE A 81 4.31 -0.05 4.45
C PHE A 81 3.70 1.11 3.66
N VAL A 82 3.11 2.07 4.37
CA VAL A 82 2.56 3.29 3.76
C VAL A 82 3.26 4.52 4.30
N THR A 83 3.55 5.46 3.40
CA THR A 83 4.20 6.74 3.74
C THR A 83 3.58 7.90 2.95
N ARG A 84 3.96 9.11 3.32
CA ARG A 84 3.58 10.34 2.64
C ARG A 84 4.77 11.31 2.56
N ASP A 85 4.77 12.15 1.57
CA ASP A 85 5.83 13.11 1.22
C ASP A 85 6.02 14.30 2.17
N ARG A 86 5.66 14.18 3.42
CA ARG A 86 5.60 15.32 4.36
C ARG A 86 6.88 16.16 4.45
N PHE A 87 8.05 15.56 4.17
CA PHE A 87 9.37 16.18 4.38
C PHE A 87 10.30 16.09 3.18
N TYR A 88 9.88 15.52 2.05
CA TYR A 88 10.74 15.29 0.87
C TYR A 88 10.04 15.57 -0.45
N ASP A 89 9.07 16.52 -0.46
CA ASP A 89 8.33 16.93 -1.65
C ASP A 89 9.25 17.18 -2.85
N GLY A 90 9.06 16.40 -3.93
CA GLY A 90 9.83 16.46 -5.16
C GLY A 90 11.32 16.12 -5.02
N GLN A 91 11.75 15.51 -3.92
CA GLN A 91 13.15 15.22 -3.64
C GLN A 91 13.42 13.71 -3.52
N PRO A 92 14.67 13.28 -3.77
CA PRO A 92 15.09 11.94 -3.42
C PRO A 92 15.03 11.72 -1.89
N PHE A 93 14.50 10.58 -1.50
CA PHE A 93 14.41 10.18 -0.10
C PHE A 93 14.87 8.73 0.06
N THR A 94 15.70 8.48 1.06
CA THR A 94 16.20 7.13 1.38
C THR A 94 15.77 6.75 2.78
N PHE A 95 15.27 5.54 2.94
CA PHE A 95 14.94 4.96 4.25
C PHE A 95 15.31 3.47 4.30
N SER A 96 15.47 2.94 5.52
CA SER A 96 15.71 1.53 5.76
C SER A 96 14.40 0.82 6.07
N PHE A 97 14.19 -0.33 5.43
CA PHE A 97 13.22 -1.32 5.83
C PHE A 97 13.95 -2.56 6.37
N PHE A 98 13.44 -3.15 7.44
CA PHE A 98 14.02 -4.33 8.06
C PHE A 98 13.05 -5.50 8.01
N TYR A 99 13.49 -6.59 7.42
CA TYR A 99 12.80 -7.88 7.58
C TYR A 99 13.25 -8.51 8.89
N ASP A 100 12.34 -9.19 9.57
CA ASP A 100 12.60 -9.79 10.90
C ASP A 100 13.57 -10.97 10.87
N ASP A 101 13.85 -11.51 9.67
CA ASP A 101 14.72 -12.66 9.47
C ASP A 101 15.95 -12.31 8.61
N LEU A 102 17.04 -13.05 8.82
CA LEU A 102 18.20 -13.03 7.92
C LEU A 102 17.88 -13.81 6.65
N PHE A 103 18.00 -13.16 5.50
CA PHE A 103 17.81 -13.84 4.23
C PHE A 103 18.97 -14.77 3.88
N PRO A 104 18.68 -15.96 3.35
CA PRO A 104 19.69 -16.82 2.76
C PRO A 104 20.44 -16.09 1.65
N LYS A 105 21.69 -16.48 1.45
CA LYS A 105 22.50 -15.92 0.35
C LYS A 105 21.81 -16.18 -1.00
N ASN A 106 21.65 -15.13 -1.81
CA ASN A 106 20.98 -15.11 -3.11
C ASN A 106 19.46 -15.31 -3.01
N GLU A 107 18.84 -14.99 -1.89
CA GLU A 107 17.39 -14.84 -1.82
C GLU A 107 16.94 -13.72 -2.74
N GLU A 108 15.91 -13.98 -3.52
CA GLU A 108 15.29 -12.98 -4.40
C GLU A 108 14.07 -12.37 -3.69
N VAL A 109 14.07 -11.07 -3.55
CA VAL A 109 12.97 -10.32 -2.94
C VAL A 109 12.40 -9.35 -3.96
N THR A 110 11.08 -9.36 -4.12
CA THR A 110 10.38 -8.41 -4.96
C THR A 110 9.83 -7.27 -4.09
N ILE A 111 10.21 -6.04 -4.42
CA ILE A 111 9.71 -4.84 -3.75
C ILE A 111 8.96 -4.01 -4.78
N ARG A 112 7.75 -3.58 -4.44
CA ARG A 112 6.91 -2.73 -5.30
C ARG A 112 6.57 -1.44 -4.58
N MET A 113 6.48 -0.35 -5.33
CA MET A 113 6.00 0.94 -4.87
C MET A 113 4.88 1.41 -5.79
N VAL A 114 3.79 1.87 -5.21
CA VAL A 114 2.68 2.44 -5.96
C VAL A 114 2.21 3.74 -5.32
N GLY A 115 1.80 4.70 -6.16
CA GLY A 115 1.10 5.90 -5.71
C GLY A 115 -0.29 5.55 -5.18
N ILE A 116 -0.70 6.23 -4.12
CA ILE A 116 -2.00 6.03 -3.48
C ILE A 116 -2.63 7.38 -3.13
N ASP A 117 -3.95 7.42 -3.00
CA ASP A 117 -4.65 8.58 -2.48
C ASP A 117 -4.71 8.61 -0.95
N GLU A 118 -5.14 9.72 -0.39
CA GLU A 118 -5.26 9.91 1.06
C GLU A 118 -6.29 8.96 1.70
N ALA A 119 -7.37 8.64 0.98
CA ALA A 119 -8.41 7.76 1.50
C ALA A 119 -7.89 6.33 1.68
N PHE A 120 -7.18 5.82 0.67
CA PHE A 120 -6.54 4.51 0.77
C PHE A 120 -5.37 4.48 1.75
N PHE A 121 -4.58 5.56 1.82
CA PHE A 121 -3.55 5.70 2.84
C PHE A 121 -4.12 5.55 4.25
N THR A 122 -5.23 6.25 4.54
CA THR A 122 -5.93 6.16 5.83
C THR A 122 -6.48 4.75 6.09
N TYR A 123 -7.10 4.14 5.06
CA TYR A 123 -7.56 2.75 5.13
C TYR A 123 -6.43 1.80 5.49
N MET A 124 -5.28 1.91 4.80
CA MET A 124 -4.12 1.05 5.05
C MET A 124 -3.49 1.28 6.43
N GLN A 125 -3.44 2.51 6.93
CA GLN A 125 -2.97 2.78 8.28
C GLN A 125 -3.82 2.05 9.33
N ILE A 126 -5.15 2.07 9.17
CA ILE A 126 -6.06 1.35 10.05
C ILE A 126 -5.85 -0.17 9.92
N LEU A 127 -5.80 -0.69 8.70
CA LEU A 127 -5.60 -2.11 8.42
C LEU A 127 -4.29 -2.63 9.04
N LEU A 128 -3.17 -1.93 8.81
CA LEU A 128 -1.86 -2.30 9.34
C LEU A 128 -1.81 -2.19 10.87
N SER A 129 -2.53 -1.23 11.47
CA SER A 129 -2.63 -1.15 12.92
C SER A 129 -3.36 -2.35 13.53
N HIS A 130 -4.37 -2.87 12.84
CA HIS A 130 -5.14 -4.05 13.28
C HIS A 130 -4.35 -5.35 13.09
N SER A 131 -3.49 -5.43 12.07
CA SER A 131 -2.64 -6.61 11.81
C SER A 131 -1.38 -6.68 12.67
N GLY A 132 -1.09 -5.64 13.47
CA GLY A 132 0.12 -5.54 14.28
C GLY A 132 1.37 -5.09 13.51
N GLN A 133 1.26 -4.82 12.22
CA GLN A 133 2.41 -4.43 11.35
C GLN A 133 2.84 -2.97 11.54
N SER A 134 2.02 -2.13 12.13
CA SER A 134 2.33 -0.70 12.29
C SER A 134 3.18 -0.36 13.52
N GLY A 135 3.76 -1.34 14.22
CA GLY A 135 4.51 -1.10 15.45
C GLY A 135 3.68 -0.51 16.60
N GLY A 136 2.36 -0.54 16.49
CA GLY A 136 1.44 -0.16 17.56
C GLY A 136 1.69 -1.07 18.74
N GLY A 137 2.04 -0.45 19.91
CA GLY A 137 2.26 -1.23 21.12
C GLY A 137 1.03 -2.05 21.50
N PRO A 138 1.16 -3.02 22.44
CA PRO A 138 0.09 -3.96 22.83
C PRO A 138 -1.18 -3.28 23.38
N PHE A 139 -1.18 -1.96 23.45
CA PHE A 139 -2.30 -1.13 23.91
C PHE A 139 -2.95 -0.30 22.80
N ALA A 140 -2.54 -0.47 21.53
CA ALA A 140 -3.22 0.16 20.41
C ALA A 140 -4.60 -0.47 20.24
N THR A 141 -5.61 0.15 20.82
CA THR A 141 -7.01 -0.24 20.60
C THR A 141 -7.45 0.20 19.22
N ALA A 142 -7.91 -0.75 18.41
CA ALA A 142 -8.61 -0.45 17.18
C ALA A 142 -9.86 0.38 17.49
N THR A 143 -9.79 1.68 17.19
CA THR A 143 -10.85 2.63 17.56
C THR A 143 -11.81 2.93 16.43
N SER A 144 -11.58 2.36 15.24
CA SER A 144 -12.41 2.62 14.06
C SER A 144 -12.77 1.34 13.32
N THR A 145 -13.99 1.30 12.79
CA THR A 145 -14.39 0.24 11.86
C THR A 145 -13.67 0.45 10.54
N LEU A 146 -12.97 -0.59 10.07
CA LEU A 146 -12.34 -0.58 8.76
C LEU A 146 -13.43 -0.71 7.70
N LEU A 147 -13.68 0.34 6.95
CA LEU A 147 -14.62 0.37 5.83
C LEU A 147 -13.84 0.55 4.54
N GLY A 148 -14.15 -0.28 3.53
CA GLY A 148 -13.63 -0.11 2.19
C GLY A 148 -14.32 1.05 1.44
N ASN A 149 -14.04 1.15 0.13
CA ASN A 149 -14.64 2.18 -0.73
C ASN A 149 -15.85 1.68 -1.53
N PHE A 150 -16.38 0.50 -1.22
CA PHE A 150 -17.57 -0.01 -1.88
C PHE A 150 -18.85 0.57 -1.28
N VAL A 151 -19.72 1.03 -2.16
CA VAL A 151 -21.09 1.43 -1.83
C VAL A 151 -22.03 0.27 -2.18
N SER A 152 -22.78 -0.18 -1.19
CA SER A 152 -23.79 -1.24 -1.36
C SER A 152 -25.13 -0.65 -1.86
N SER A 153 -25.84 -1.41 -2.70
CA SER A 153 -27.23 -1.10 -3.06
C SER A 153 -28.19 -1.24 -1.88
N GLU A 154 -27.79 -1.96 -0.83
CA GLU A 154 -28.54 -2.13 0.41
C GLU A 154 -27.75 -1.57 1.60
N GLN A 155 -28.33 -0.63 2.35
CA GLN A 155 -27.62 0.11 3.42
C GLN A 155 -27.09 -0.77 4.57
N GLU A 156 -27.70 -1.93 4.82
CA GLU A 156 -27.30 -2.84 5.89
C GLU A 156 -26.10 -3.73 5.52
N ASN A 157 -25.79 -3.82 4.23
CA ASN A 157 -24.72 -4.67 3.72
C ASN A 157 -23.47 -3.86 3.47
N VAL A 158 -22.42 -4.10 4.26
CA VAL A 158 -21.15 -3.37 4.19
C VAL A 158 -20.06 -4.26 3.61
N ALA A 159 -19.34 -3.78 2.61
CA ALA A 159 -18.13 -4.40 2.12
C ALA A 159 -16.90 -3.82 2.82
N LEU A 160 -16.00 -4.69 3.30
CA LEU A 160 -14.79 -4.29 4.01
C LEU A 160 -13.58 -4.14 3.05
N GLY A 161 -13.68 -4.70 1.84
CA GLY A 161 -12.61 -4.64 0.85
C GLY A 161 -12.45 -3.25 0.23
N TYR A 162 -11.29 -3.01 -0.38
CA TYR A 162 -10.99 -1.78 -1.09
C TYR A 162 -10.62 -2.07 -2.54
N PHE A 163 -11.29 -1.41 -3.48
CA PHE A 163 -10.95 -1.44 -4.90
C PHE A 163 -9.92 -0.37 -5.19
N ARG A 164 -8.87 -0.73 -5.93
CA ARG A 164 -7.84 0.19 -6.38
C ARG A 164 -7.43 -0.07 -7.82
N VAL A 165 -7.00 0.99 -8.49
CA VAL A 165 -6.32 0.95 -9.79
C VAL A 165 -4.86 1.26 -9.57
N VAL A 166 -3.97 0.37 -9.99
CA VAL A 166 -2.51 0.51 -9.85
C VAL A 166 -1.82 0.09 -11.14
N GLU A 167 -0.65 0.67 -11.36
CA GLU A 167 0.29 0.28 -12.40
C GLU A 167 1.61 -0.12 -11.72
N TYR A 168 2.22 -1.21 -12.23
CA TYR A 168 3.49 -1.75 -11.73
C TYR A 168 4.58 -1.65 -12.79
#